data_29535d3a5d2ea45a83ee97b29d49f868
#
_entry.id   29535d3a5d2ea45a83ee97b29d49f868
#
_cell.length_a   1.000
_cell.length_b   1.000
_cell.length_c   1.000
_cell.angle_alpha   90.00
_cell.angle_beta   90.00
_cell.angle_gamma   90.00
#
_symmetry.space_group_name_H-M   'P 1'
#
loop_
_entity.id
_entity.type
_entity.pdbx_description
1 polymer ?
#
loop_
_entity_poly.entity_id
_entity_poly.type
_entity_poly.pdbx_seq_one_letter_code
_entity_poly.pdbx_strand_id
1 'polypeptide(L)'
;MEELLLQKTILVVDDEDDVRESVREVLSDEGYRVVDTADGTRVLDLIKDEKPELVLLDIWMPQVDGIGLLKEIKNQEPEINVVMVSGHGNIHTAVTATKFGAFDFIEKPVSLDGLLTTVQRALGELPGADAIKKNRIVRKAKNAKAVMSTARHKVAVPAVKQKTLKKSVVLSGQGLHSGVKTGLLLHPLPPHSGIQFTGISADVIVPAHLDYVGSTGYATSLRSKGFAVGTVEHLLAVLHSYGITNLLVKVQGEVPIMDGSALEFCQAIDEAGIEEEDAELAEIVIDKPYQVDAKGGESIRIEPAEALSVRYIMRYPAPVGAQEYTYHHHGAETFKSEIAPARTFGFLRDIAKLQNMGLANGGRLSNFILIDDEKIVNTELRFPNEFARHKILDILGDFYLLGKPLRGAITARMTGHSDNIALLGKLREAMKL
;
A
#
# COMPACT_ATOMS: atom_id res chain seq x y z
N MET A 1 15.55 -34.42 33.66
CA MET A 1 15.48 -33.04 34.12
C MET A 1 14.90 -32.26 32.95
N GLU A 2 13.60 -32.02 32.99
CA GLU A 2 12.93 -31.15 32.02
C GLU A 2 13.52 -29.75 32.20
N GLU A 3 14.07 -29.20 31.12
CA GLU A 3 14.36 -27.77 31.03
C GLU A 3 13.04 -27.03 31.21
N LEU A 4 12.86 -26.39 32.36
CA LEU A 4 11.86 -25.34 32.51
C LEU A 4 12.22 -24.24 31.51
N LEU A 5 11.59 -24.26 30.34
CA LEU A 5 11.55 -23.10 29.44
C LEU A 5 11.01 -21.94 30.28
N LEU A 6 11.87 -20.97 30.59
CA LEU A 6 11.49 -19.73 31.26
C LEU A 6 10.45 -19.03 30.36
N GLN A 7 9.21 -19.06 30.82
CA GLN A 7 8.08 -18.45 30.12
C GLN A 7 8.29 -16.93 30.13
N LYS A 8 8.37 -16.32 28.95
CA LYS A 8 8.56 -14.86 28.84
C LYS A 8 7.36 -14.12 29.41
N THR A 9 7.62 -13.07 30.15
CA THR A 9 6.61 -12.26 30.82
C THR A 9 6.30 -11.01 30.02
N ILE A 10 5.02 -10.76 29.78
CA ILE A 10 4.49 -9.58 29.09
C ILE A 10 3.62 -8.79 30.06
N LEU A 11 3.89 -7.50 30.20
CA LEU A 11 3.05 -6.59 30.97
C LEU A 11 2.07 -5.88 30.02
N VAL A 12 0.76 -6.03 30.28
CA VAL A 12 -0.30 -5.38 29.51
C VAL A 12 -0.88 -4.24 30.34
N VAL A 13 -0.88 -3.04 29.80
CA VAL A 13 -1.32 -1.80 30.46
C VAL A 13 -2.38 -1.14 29.61
N ASP A 14 -3.63 -1.19 30.03
CA ASP A 14 -4.79 -0.68 29.29
C ASP A 14 -5.93 -0.43 30.26
N ASP A 15 -6.65 0.67 30.19
CA ASP A 15 -7.76 0.98 31.11
C ASP A 15 -9.09 0.28 30.73
N GLU A 16 -9.19 -0.21 29.48
CA GLU A 16 -10.36 -0.95 29.00
C GLU A 16 -10.28 -2.44 29.40
N ASP A 17 -11.14 -2.87 30.33
CA ASP A 17 -11.16 -4.25 30.85
C ASP A 17 -11.30 -5.31 29.74
N ASP A 18 -12.22 -5.09 28.78
CA ASP A 18 -12.49 -6.03 27.67
C ASP A 18 -11.26 -6.20 26.76
N VAL A 19 -10.52 -5.12 26.51
CA VAL A 19 -9.28 -5.14 25.70
C VAL A 19 -8.20 -5.91 26.46
N ARG A 20 -8.01 -5.59 27.74
CA ARG A 20 -7.01 -6.23 28.61
C ARG A 20 -7.25 -7.73 28.73
N GLU A 21 -8.51 -8.14 28.95
CA GLU A 21 -8.89 -9.55 29.06
C GLU A 21 -8.64 -10.30 27.74
N SER A 22 -9.07 -9.75 26.59
CA SER A 22 -8.86 -10.35 25.27
C SER A 22 -7.37 -10.51 24.94
N VAL A 23 -6.55 -9.48 25.20
CA VAL A 23 -5.09 -9.54 24.96
C VAL A 23 -4.42 -10.56 25.88
N ARG A 24 -4.84 -10.62 27.16
CA ARG A 24 -4.33 -11.61 28.12
C ARG A 24 -4.64 -13.03 27.71
N GLU A 25 -5.89 -13.33 27.31
CA GLU A 25 -6.29 -14.66 26.85
C GLU A 25 -5.43 -15.10 25.65
N VAL A 26 -5.36 -14.28 24.62
CA VAL A 26 -4.59 -14.58 23.40
C VAL A 26 -3.11 -14.86 23.70
N LEU A 27 -2.46 -14.00 24.51
CA LEU A 27 -1.05 -14.19 24.81
C LEU A 27 -0.79 -15.37 25.75
N SER A 28 -1.73 -15.67 26.66
CA SER A 28 -1.63 -16.84 27.53
C SER A 28 -1.78 -18.14 26.75
N ASP A 29 -2.68 -18.19 25.76
CA ASP A 29 -2.87 -19.36 24.86
C ASP A 29 -1.61 -19.64 24.04
N GLU A 30 -0.84 -18.60 23.68
CA GLU A 30 0.45 -18.71 22.98
C GLU A 30 1.63 -19.03 23.92
N GLY A 31 1.35 -19.23 25.22
CA GLY A 31 2.33 -19.70 26.19
C GLY A 31 3.13 -18.58 26.90
N TYR A 32 2.75 -17.32 26.79
CA TYR A 32 3.36 -16.22 27.53
C TYR A 32 2.78 -16.11 28.96
N ARG A 33 3.61 -15.68 29.89
CA ARG A 33 3.13 -15.23 31.19
C ARG A 33 2.66 -13.79 31.07
N VAL A 34 1.40 -13.51 31.34
CA VAL A 34 0.84 -12.17 31.24
C VAL A 34 0.56 -11.60 32.63
N VAL A 35 1.09 -10.42 32.89
CA VAL A 35 0.72 -9.56 33.99
C VAL A 35 -0.03 -8.37 33.43
N ASP A 36 -1.14 -7.96 34.01
CA ASP A 36 -1.93 -6.86 33.47
C ASP A 36 -2.33 -5.85 34.56
N THR A 37 -2.54 -4.61 34.14
CA THR A 37 -3.02 -3.52 35.02
C THR A 37 -3.81 -2.48 34.24
N ALA A 38 -4.88 -1.96 34.87
CA ALA A 38 -5.60 -0.78 34.40
C ALA A 38 -4.97 0.54 34.90
N ASP A 39 -4.06 0.45 35.89
CA ASP A 39 -3.51 1.61 36.56
C ASP A 39 -2.10 1.93 36.07
N GLY A 40 -1.98 2.94 35.22
CA GLY A 40 -0.70 3.41 34.68
C GLY A 40 0.30 3.87 35.76
N THR A 41 -0.15 4.26 36.94
CA THR A 41 0.74 4.71 38.03
C THR A 41 1.54 3.56 38.66
N ARG A 42 1.09 2.31 38.52
CA ARG A 42 1.73 1.11 39.05
C ARG A 42 2.74 0.47 38.09
N VAL A 43 2.83 0.95 36.87
CA VAL A 43 3.61 0.28 35.81
C VAL A 43 5.09 0.18 36.14
N LEU A 44 5.70 1.24 36.68
CA LEU A 44 7.13 1.22 37.02
C LEU A 44 7.44 0.26 38.18
N ASP A 45 6.53 0.12 39.14
CA ASP A 45 6.67 -0.85 40.21
C ASP A 45 6.51 -2.30 39.68
N LEU A 46 5.50 -2.53 38.86
CA LEU A 46 5.30 -3.83 38.23
C LEU A 46 6.49 -4.24 37.34
N ILE A 47 7.10 -3.32 36.63
CA ILE A 47 8.31 -3.60 35.85
C ILE A 47 9.46 -4.07 36.74
N LYS A 48 9.66 -3.44 37.91
CA LYS A 48 10.70 -3.84 38.87
C LYS A 48 10.43 -5.20 39.50
N ASP A 49 9.17 -5.47 39.88
CA ASP A 49 8.76 -6.67 40.59
C ASP A 49 8.68 -7.89 39.67
N GLU A 50 8.05 -7.75 38.49
CA GLU A 50 7.72 -8.84 37.56
C GLU A 50 8.76 -9.03 36.46
N LYS A 51 9.60 -8.03 36.20
CA LYS A 51 10.68 -8.00 35.20
C LYS A 51 10.21 -8.50 33.80
N PRO A 52 9.18 -7.87 33.22
CA PRO A 52 8.68 -8.28 31.94
C PRO A 52 9.70 -8.02 30.83
N GLU A 53 9.74 -8.87 29.81
CA GLU A 53 10.57 -8.69 28.63
C GLU A 53 9.90 -7.76 27.60
N LEU A 54 8.59 -7.55 27.72
CA LEU A 54 7.80 -6.69 26.86
C LEU A 54 6.71 -5.99 27.64
N VAL A 55 6.48 -4.72 27.32
CA VAL A 55 5.33 -3.95 27.81
C VAL A 55 4.44 -3.58 26.62
N LEU A 56 3.16 -3.94 26.68
CA LEU A 56 2.10 -3.41 25.80
C LEU A 56 1.43 -2.26 26.57
N LEU A 57 1.52 -1.04 26.06
CA LEU A 57 1.14 0.18 26.78
C LEU A 57 0.12 0.98 25.99
N ASP A 58 -1.08 1.17 26.57
CA ASP A 58 -2.04 2.11 25.99
C ASP A 58 -1.55 3.56 26.12
N ILE A 59 -1.88 4.35 25.13
CA ILE A 59 -1.54 5.78 25.10
C ILE A 59 -2.52 6.61 25.92
N TRP A 60 -3.80 6.29 25.86
CA TRP A 60 -4.86 7.09 26.43
C TRP A 60 -5.46 6.42 27.67
N MET A 61 -4.87 6.66 28.81
CA MET A 61 -5.37 6.15 30.08
C MET A 61 -5.80 7.29 31.00
N PRO A 62 -6.83 7.10 31.83
CA PRO A 62 -7.18 8.06 32.87
C PRO A 62 -5.97 8.34 33.78
N GLN A 63 -5.69 9.59 34.07
CA GLN A 63 -4.65 10.08 34.99
C GLN A 63 -3.19 9.92 34.55
N VAL A 64 -2.88 9.13 33.49
CA VAL A 64 -1.50 8.90 33.03
C VAL A 64 -1.42 9.06 31.52
N ASP A 65 -0.53 9.94 31.04
CA ASP A 65 -0.17 10.02 29.63
C ASP A 65 0.78 8.87 29.28
N GLY A 66 0.33 7.94 28.43
CA GLY A 66 1.13 6.78 28.02
C GLY A 66 2.45 7.17 27.33
N ILE A 67 2.52 8.31 26.63
CA ILE A 67 3.77 8.82 26.06
C ILE A 67 4.73 9.32 27.16
N GLY A 68 4.20 9.98 28.18
CA GLY A 68 4.97 10.37 29.36
C GLY A 68 5.52 9.14 30.07
N LEU A 69 4.70 8.13 30.29
CA LEU A 69 5.09 6.87 30.93
C LEU A 69 6.13 6.07 30.10
N LEU A 70 6.00 6.04 28.78
CA LEU A 70 7.02 5.47 27.88
C LEU A 70 8.40 6.10 28.13
N LYS A 71 8.48 7.44 28.24
CA LYS A 71 9.75 8.13 28.53
C LYS A 71 10.33 7.70 29.87
N GLU A 72 9.48 7.59 30.90
CA GLU A 72 9.92 7.18 32.22
C GLU A 72 10.43 5.73 32.23
N ILE A 73 9.73 4.81 31.54
CA ILE A 73 10.16 3.42 31.33
C ILE A 73 11.52 3.40 30.66
N LYS A 74 11.67 4.09 29.53
CA LYS A 74 12.92 4.10 28.75
C LYS A 74 14.08 4.78 29.45
N ASN A 75 13.82 5.70 30.37
CA ASN A 75 14.85 6.31 31.19
C ASN A 75 15.34 5.38 32.33
N GLN A 76 14.46 4.55 32.88
CA GLN A 76 14.80 3.65 33.99
C GLN A 76 15.27 2.28 33.50
N GLU A 77 14.63 1.75 32.44
CA GLU A 77 14.87 0.43 31.85
C GLU A 77 15.00 0.53 30.32
N PRO A 78 16.14 1.02 29.81
CA PRO A 78 16.32 1.28 28.37
C PRO A 78 16.14 0.05 27.47
N GLU A 79 16.49 -1.13 27.98
CA GLU A 79 16.51 -2.39 27.23
C GLU A 79 15.13 -3.03 27.12
N ILE A 80 14.14 -2.63 27.94
CA ILE A 80 12.82 -3.24 27.88
C ILE A 80 12.08 -2.81 26.61
N ASN A 81 11.54 -3.75 25.85
CA ASN A 81 10.76 -3.40 24.69
C ASN A 81 9.37 -2.90 25.09
N VAL A 82 8.96 -1.76 24.54
CA VAL A 82 7.63 -1.17 24.76
C VAL A 82 6.93 -1.06 23.44
N VAL A 83 5.78 -1.72 23.30
CA VAL A 83 4.88 -1.58 22.17
C VAL A 83 3.69 -0.74 22.59
N MET A 84 3.47 0.36 21.90
CA MET A 84 2.33 1.23 22.17
C MET A 84 1.05 0.68 21.56
N VAL A 85 -0.07 0.78 22.28
CA VAL A 85 -1.39 0.41 21.81
C VAL A 85 -2.29 1.64 21.81
N SER A 86 -3.14 1.87 20.81
CA SER A 86 -4.00 3.07 20.80
C SER A 86 -5.23 2.94 19.94
N GLY A 87 -6.37 3.39 20.44
CA GLY A 87 -7.62 3.51 19.72
C GLY A 87 -7.73 4.77 18.82
N HIS A 88 -6.86 5.75 19.02
CA HIS A 88 -6.85 7.03 18.28
C HIS A 88 -5.42 7.38 17.82
N GLY A 89 -4.71 6.39 17.29
CA GLY A 89 -3.36 6.59 16.78
C GLY A 89 -3.35 7.57 15.59
N ASN A 90 -2.94 8.82 15.82
CA ASN A 90 -2.53 9.66 14.70
C ASN A 90 -1.02 9.53 14.49
N ILE A 91 -0.56 9.85 13.29
CA ILE A 91 0.86 9.76 12.90
C ILE A 91 1.77 10.51 13.89
N HIS A 92 1.32 11.67 14.39
CA HIS A 92 2.10 12.48 15.29
C HIS A 92 2.37 11.77 16.63
N THR A 93 1.37 11.11 17.18
CA THR A 93 1.47 10.35 18.45
C THR A 93 2.41 9.16 18.29
N ALA A 94 2.27 8.41 17.21
CA ALA A 94 3.12 7.25 16.94
C ALA A 94 4.57 7.63 16.66
N VAL A 95 4.81 8.72 15.92
CA VAL A 95 6.16 9.28 15.69
C VAL A 95 6.78 9.75 17.02
N THR A 96 5.97 10.39 17.85
CA THR A 96 6.42 10.83 19.17
C THR A 96 6.83 9.63 20.05
N ALA A 97 6.03 8.57 20.07
CA ALA A 97 6.34 7.33 20.75
C ALA A 97 7.66 6.69 20.25
N THR A 98 7.82 6.60 18.92
CA THR A 98 9.05 6.05 18.32
C THR A 98 10.29 6.89 18.69
N LYS A 99 10.19 8.23 18.70
CA LYS A 99 11.29 9.11 19.12
C LYS A 99 11.67 8.90 20.59
N PHE A 100 10.74 8.48 21.44
CA PHE A 100 10.99 8.16 22.83
C PHE A 100 11.33 6.69 23.08
N GLY A 101 11.58 5.92 22.02
CA GLY A 101 12.13 4.57 22.11
C GLY A 101 11.07 3.46 22.16
N ALA A 102 9.83 3.71 21.75
CA ALA A 102 8.88 2.62 21.51
C ALA A 102 9.44 1.65 20.45
N PHE A 103 9.30 0.36 20.69
CA PHE A 103 9.71 -0.68 19.75
C PHE A 103 8.78 -0.72 18.53
N ASP A 104 7.47 -0.64 18.78
CA ASP A 104 6.45 -0.66 17.73
C ASP A 104 5.14 -0.03 18.24
N PHE A 105 4.12 -0.02 17.37
CA PHE A 105 2.82 0.57 17.62
C PHE A 105 1.71 -0.33 17.07
N ILE A 106 0.67 -0.60 17.87
CA ILE A 106 -0.52 -1.36 17.48
C ILE A 106 -1.75 -0.46 17.56
N GLU A 107 -2.57 -0.45 16.52
CA GLU A 107 -3.83 0.31 16.50
C GLU A 107 -5.00 -0.57 16.94
N LYS A 108 -5.85 -0.07 17.84
CA LYS A 108 -7.13 -0.69 18.20
C LYS A 108 -8.17 -0.45 17.07
N PRO A 109 -8.99 -1.44 16.67
CA PRO A 109 -9.12 -2.76 17.28
C PRO A 109 -7.92 -3.67 16.97
N VAL A 110 -7.40 -4.31 18.01
CA VAL A 110 -6.21 -5.16 17.91
C VAL A 110 -6.56 -6.43 17.13
N SER A 111 -5.91 -6.68 15.99
CA SER A 111 -6.05 -7.93 15.28
C SER A 111 -5.16 -9.01 15.89
N LEU A 112 -5.65 -10.24 15.98
CA LEU A 112 -4.93 -11.38 16.55
C LEU A 112 -3.56 -11.57 15.90
N ASP A 113 -3.52 -11.66 14.58
CA ASP A 113 -2.27 -11.87 13.82
C ASP A 113 -1.29 -10.71 13.98
N GLY A 114 -1.81 -9.46 13.99
CA GLY A 114 -1.00 -8.25 14.19
C GLY A 114 -0.37 -8.19 15.58
N LEU A 115 -1.12 -8.55 16.62
CA LEU A 115 -0.64 -8.62 17.99
C LEU A 115 0.49 -9.64 18.11
N LEU A 116 0.23 -10.89 17.70
CA LEU A 116 1.20 -11.99 17.83
C LEU A 116 2.48 -11.72 17.03
N THR A 117 2.35 -11.24 15.80
CA THR A 117 3.52 -10.88 14.97
C THR A 117 4.38 -9.80 15.64
N THR A 118 3.75 -8.75 16.18
CA THR A 118 4.47 -7.65 16.84
C THR A 118 5.11 -8.11 18.14
N VAL A 119 4.42 -8.91 18.95
CA VAL A 119 4.95 -9.49 20.19
C VAL A 119 6.15 -10.39 19.91
N GLN A 120 6.05 -11.31 18.95
CA GLN A 120 7.16 -12.21 18.57
C GLN A 120 8.38 -11.45 18.04
N ARG A 121 8.17 -10.37 17.28
CA ARG A 121 9.26 -9.48 16.84
C ARG A 121 9.90 -8.77 18.04
N ALA A 122 9.11 -8.22 18.94
CA ALA A 122 9.60 -7.52 20.12
C ALA A 122 10.36 -8.45 21.09
N LEU A 123 10.02 -9.73 21.11
CA LEU A 123 10.68 -10.75 21.92
C LEU A 123 11.84 -11.47 21.19
N GLY A 124 12.12 -11.11 19.93
CA GLY A 124 13.19 -11.70 19.12
C GLY A 124 12.94 -13.15 18.70
N GLU A 125 11.69 -13.60 18.63
CA GLU A 125 11.29 -14.98 18.34
C GLU A 125 11.09 -15.23 16.84
N LEU A 126 10.82 -14.19 16.05
CA LEU A 126 10.83 -14.28 14.61
C LEU A 126 12.26 -14.07 14.10
N PRO A 127 12.75 -14.92 13.18
CA PRO A 127 14.04 -14.68 12.55
C PRO A 127 13.98 -13.34 11.82
N GLY A 128 14.90 -12.44 12.15
CA GLY A 128 15.06 -11.18 11.45
C GLY A 128 15.21 -11.41 9.94
N ALA A 129 14.91 -10.40 9.13
CA ALA A 129 14.85 -10.42 7.65
C ALA A 129 16.02 -11.09 6.91
N ASP A 130 17.12 -11.41 7.58
CA ASP A 130 18.29 -12.08 7.02
C ASP A 130 18.14 -13.60 6.77
N ALA A 131 17.16 -14.26 7.40
CA ALA A 131 16.94 -15.70 7.24
C ALA A 131 16.19 -16.07 5.94
N ILE A 132 15.51 -15.15 5.31
CA ILE A 132 14.71 -15.38 4.08
C ILE A 132 15.57 -15.35 2.81
N LYS A 133 16.78 -14.81 2.87
CA LYS A 133 17.67 -14.65 1.70
C LYS A 133 18.38 -15.94 1.23
N LYS A 134 18.31 -17.03 1.96
CA LYS A 134 19.11 -18.24 1.63
C LYS A 134 18.45 -19.32 0.77
N ASN A 135 17.16 -19.24 0.45
CA ASN A 135 16.48 -20.36 -0.22
C ASN A 135 15.93 -20.09 -1.63
N ARG A 136 16.41 -19.06 -2.33
CA ARG A 136 15.92 -18.77 -3.69
C ARG A 136 17.01 -18.42 -4.70
N ILE A 137 17.99 -19.31 -4.87
CA ILE A 137 18.85 -19.32 -6.05
C ILE A 137 18.81 -20.72 -6.66
N VAL A 138 18.60 -20.73 -7.98
CA VAL A 138 18.67 -21.83 -8.96
C VAL A 138 17.33 -22.32 -9.50
N ARG A 139 16.85 -21.67 -10.56
CA ARG A 139 16.47 -22.39 -11.77
C ARG A 139 16.77 -21.55 -13.03
N LYS A 140 17.67 -22.09 -13.83
CA LYS A 140 18.23 -21.52 -15.05
C LYS A 140 17.21 -21.37 -16.18
N ALA A 141 17.33 -20.26 -16.88
CA ALA A 141 16.81 -20.08 -18.24
C ALA A 141 17.48 -21.01 -19.25
N LYS A 142 16.73 -21.61 -20.14
CA LYS A 142 17.21 -22.15 -21.42
C LYS A 142 16.20 -21.89 -22.54
N ASN A 143 16.70 -21.11 -23.50
CA ASN A 143 16.41 -21.13 -24.93
C ASN A 143 14.99 -20.86 -25.49
N ALA A 144 14.89 -19.76 -26.22
CA ALA A 144 14.20 -19.76 -27.50
C ALA A 144 14.87 -18.75 -28.45
N LYS A 145 15.50 -19.25 -29.48
CA LYS A 145 15.83 -18.49 -30.69
C LYS A 145 14.58 -18.46 -31.56
N ALA A 146 14.11 -17.27 -31.93
CA ALA A 146 13.04 -17.10 -32.89
C ALA A 146 13.61 -16.63 -34.23
N VAL A 147 13.13 -17.26 -35.27
CA VAL A 147 13.44 -17.06 -36.66
C VAL A 147 12.68 -15.82 -37.16
N MET A 148 13.40 -14.90 -37.81
CA MET A 148 12.78 -13.79 -38.58
C MET A 148 12.17 -14.32 -39.87
N SER A 149 10.90 -14.04 -40.08
CA SER A 149 10.23 -14.13 -41.35
C SER A 149 9.59 -12.78 -41.70
N THR A 150 10.06 -12.20 -42.80
CA THR A 150 9.50 -10.96 -43.37
C THR A 150 8.29 -11.27 -44.24
N ALA A 151 7.12 -10.87 -43.83
CA ALA A 151 5.94 -10.76 -44.70
C ALA A 151 5.18 -9.48 -44.30
N ARG A 152 5.07 -8.54 -45.25
CA ARG A 152 4.20 -7.36 -45.14
C ARG A 152 2.75 -7.82 -45.18
N HIS A 153 2.11 -7.94 -44.01
CA HIS A 153 0.67 -8.05 -43.88
C HIS A 153 0.11 -6.72 -43.35
N LYS A 154 -1.09 -6.35 -43.75
CA LYS A 154 -1.90 -5.33 -43.06
C LYS A 154 -1.90 -5.71 -41.57
N VAL A 155 -1.25 -4.90 -40.77
CA VAL A 155 -1.12 -5.13 -39.32
C VAL A 155 -2.54 -5.01 -38.78
N ALA A 156 -3.14 -6.15 -38.40
CA ALA A 156 -4.34 -6.15 -37.57
C ALA A 156 -3.97 -5.45 -36.25
N VAL A 157 -4.82 -4.53 -35.78
CA VAL A 157 -4.63 -3.89 -34.49
C VAL A 157 -4.65 -5.00 -33.43
N PRO A 158 -3.61 -5.17 -32.62
CA PRO A 158 -3.63 -6.17 -31.57
C PRO A 158 -4.84 -5.98 -30.68
N ALA A 159 -5.50 -7.06 -30.30
CA ALA A 159 -6.66 -7.04 -29.44
C ALA A 159 -6.55 -8.12 -28.38
N VAL A 160 -7.11 -7.86 -27.22
CA VAL A 160 -7.16 -8.77 -26.08
C VAL A 160 -8.60 -9.09 -25.71
N LYS A 161 -8.85 -10.27 -25.14
CA LYS A 161 -10.17 -10.62 -24.59
C LYS A 161 -10.51 -9.69 -23.45
N GLN A 162 -11.77 -9.23 -23.42
CA GLN A 162 -12.29 -8.49 -22.28
C GLN A 162 -12.48 -9.43 -21.10
N LYS A 163 -12.38 -8.87 -19.89
CA LYS A 163 -12.48 -9.64 -18.66
C LYS A 163 -13.26 -8.88 -17.59
N THR A 164 -13.98 -9.65 -16.77
CA THR A 164 -14.66 -9.18 -15.56
C THR A 164 -14.42 -10.14 -14.40
N LEU A 165 -15.02 -9.90 -13.24
CA LEU A 165 -15.01 -10.83 -12.10
C LEU A 165 -16.10 -11.89 -12.25
N LYS A 166 -15.87 -13.10 -11.71
CA LYS A 166 -16.92 -14.15 -11.65
C LYS A 166 -17.99 -13.85 -10.60
N LYS A 167 -17.63 -13.15 -9.54
CA LYS A 167 -18.54 -12.75 -8.45
C LYS A 167 -18.14 -11.41 -7.88
N SER A 168 -19.11 -10.74 -7.25
CA SER A 168 -18.85 -9.49 -6.52
C SER A 168 -17.99 -9.75 -5.30
N VAL A 169 -17.17 -8.75 -4.94
CA VAL A 169 -16.31 -8.76 -3.77
C VAL A 169 -16.50 -7.46 -2.99
N VAL A 170 -16.46 -7.56 -1.67
CA VAL A 170 -16.54 -6.40 -0.77
C VAL A 170 -15.24 -6.34 0.04
N LEU A 171 -14.67 -5.15 0.07
CA LEU A 171 -13.54 -4.79 0.92
C LEU A 171 -13.96 -3.63 1.82
N SER A 172 -13.27 -3.45 2.92
CA SER A 172 -13.44 -2.28 3.77
C SER A 172 -12.08 -1.76 4.22
N GLY A 173 -11.99 -0.47 4.40
CA GLY A 173 -10.75 0.15 4.83
C GLY A 173 -10.92 1.63 5.10
N GLN A 174 -9.83 2.37 5.11
CA GLN A 174 -9.82 3.80 5.39
C GLN A 174 -9.19 4.55 4.21
N GLY A 175 -9.77 5.70 3.84
CA GLY A 175 -9.16 6.59 2.87
C GLY A 175 -7.89 7.24 3.42
N LEU A 176 -6.81 7.27 2.64
CA LEU A 176 -5.52 7.86 3.05
C LEU A 176 -5.65 9.35 3.35
N HIS A 177 -6.34 10.07 2.48
CA HIS A 177 -6.45 11.54 2.58
C HIS A 177 -7.63 11.98 3.43
N SER A 178 -8.79 11.37 3.24
CA SER A 178 -10.00 11.71 3.98
C SER A 178 -10.01 11.23 5.44
N GLY A 179 -9.36 10.11 5.71
CA GLY A 179 -9.44 9.44 7.01
C GLY A 179 -10.78 8.74 7.28
N VAL A 180 -11.69 8.75 6.30
CA VAL A 180 -13.02 8.16 6.44
C VAL A 180 -12.96 6.66 6.21
N LYS A 181 -13.57 5.88 7.11
CA LYS A 181 -13.78 4.44 6.88
C LYS A 181 -14.79 4.27 5.75
N THR A 182 -14.46 3.45 4.76
CA THR A 182 -15.29 3.24 3.57
C THR A 182 -15.33 1.77 3.18
N GLY A 183 -16.49 1.35 2.64
CA GLY A 183 -16.62 0.08 1.94
C GLY A 183 -16.31 0.25 0.45
N LEU A 184 -15.74 -0.76 -0.15
CA LEU A 184 -15.46 -0.87 -1.57
C LEU A 184 -16.15 -2.14 -2.09
N LEU A 185 -17.13 -1.97 -2.98
CA LEU A 185 -17.77 -3.09 -3.68
C LEU A 185 -17.28 -3.13 -5.12
N LEU A 186 -16.71 -4.25 -5.52
CA LEU A 186 -16.34 -4.57 -6.89
C LEU A 186 -17.42 -5.51 -7.47
N HIS A 187 -18.11 -5.07 -8.53
CA HIS A 187 -19.23 -5.81 -9.12
C HIS A 187 -18.98 -6.03 -10.61
N PRO A 188 -19.07 -7.29 -11.13
CA PRO A 188 -18.86 -7.57 -12.53
C PRO A 188 -19.86 -6.82 -13.41
N LEU A 189 -19.41 -6.35 -14.57
CA LEU A 189 -20.23 -5.74 -15.60
C LEU A 189 -20.12 -6.53 -16.90
N PRO A 190 -21.12 -6.45 -17.79
CA PRO A 190 -21.08 -7.11 -19.09
C PRO A 190 -20.04 -6.48 -20.03
N PRO A 191 -19.71 -7.14 -21.15
CA PRO A 191 -18.77 -6.63 -22.14
C PRO A 191 -19.05 -5.20 -22.58
N HIS A 192 -18.00 -4.45 -22.88
CA HIS A 192 -18.03 -3.05 -23.33
C HIS A 192 -18.52 -2.02 -22.30
N SER A 193 -18.67 -2.42 -21.05
CA SER A 193 -19.05 -1.49 -19.96
C SER A 193 -17.91 -0.57 -19.52
N GLY A 194 -16.66 -1.02 -19.63
CA GLY A 194 -15.52 -0.32 -19.08
C GLY A 194 -15.46 -0.40 -17.55
N ILE A 195 -14.49 0.26 -16.96
CA ILE A 195 -14.39 0.44 -15.50
C ILE A 195 -15.18 1.68 -15.10
N GLN A 196 -16.11 1.53 -14.16
CA GLN A 196 -17.03 2.57 -13.74
C GLN A 196 -17.00 2.75 -12.23
N PHE A 197 -16.96 4.00 -11.76
CA PHE A 197 -17.05 4.35 -10.34
C PHE A 197 -18.41 4.98 -10.04
N THR A 198 -18.95 4.67 -8.85
CA THR A 198 -20.17 5.29 -8.33
C THR A 198 -20.12 5.33 -6.80
N GLY A 199 -20.91 6.21 -6.19
CA GLY A 199 -21.11 6.23 -4.74
C GLY A 199 -21.98 5.05 -4.26
N ILE A 200 -21.89 4.71 -2.98
CA ILE A 200 -22.67 3.60 -2.39
C ILE A 200 -24.19 3.85 -2.56
N SER A 201 -24.62 5.11 -2.41
CA SER A 201 -26.02 5.55 -2.53
C SER A 201 -26.22 6.57 -3.65
N ALA A 202 -25.30 6.65 -4.62
CA ALA A 202 -25.37 7.63 -5.72
C ALA A 202 -25.76 6.96 -7.02
N ASP A 203 -26.57 7.67 -7.83
CA ASP A 203 -26.95 7.25 -9.19
C ASP A 203 -25.97 7.77 -10.27
N VAL A 204 -24.92 8.47 -9.85
CA VAL A 204 -23.94 9.07 -10.78
C VAL A 204 -22.82 8.09 -11.05
N ILE A 205 -22.62 7.76 -12.32
CA ILE A 205 -21.50 6.93 -12.79
C ILE A 205 -20.40 7.85 -13.33
N VAL A 206 -19.14 7.56 -12.90
CA VAL A 206 -17.92 8.19 -13.41
C VAL A 206 -17.05 7.12 -14.04
N PRO A 207 -16.88 7.13 -15.37
CA PRO A 207 -15.96 6.23 -16.01
C PRO A 207 -14.51 6.43 -15.54
N ALA A 208 -13.77 5.34 -15.40
CA ALA A 208 -12.32 5.39 -15.20
C ALA A 208 -11.64 5.79 -16.52
N HIS A 209 -11.70 7.06 -16.84
CA HIS A 209 -11.18 7.60 -18.08
C HIS A 209 -10.55 8.98 -17.89
N LEU A 210 -9.57 9.31 -18.72
CA LEU A 210 -8.81 10.55 -18.66
C LEU A 210 -9.68 11.81 -18.64
N ASP A 211 -10.83 11.80 -19.32
CA ASP A 211 -11.76 12.95 -19.36
C ASP A 211 -12.39 13.28 -18.00
N TYR A 212 -12.36 12.37 -17.07
CA TYR A 212 -12.97 12.52 -15.74
C TYR A 212 -11.94 12.79 -14.65
N VAL A 213 -10.66 12.93 -14.99
CA VAL A 213 -9.62 13.26 -14.01
C VAL A 213 -9.92 14.60 -13.36
N GLY A 214 -10.01 14.62 -12.03
CA GLY A 214 -10.33 15.80 -11.22
C GLY A 214 -9.08 16.48 -10.68
N SER A 215 -8.30 15.79 -9.88
CA SER A 215 -7.05 16.28 -9.30
C SER A 215 -5.96 15.22 -9.32
N THR A 216 -4.69 15.65 -9.31
CA THR A 216 -3.50 14.80 -9.43
C THR A 216 -2.38 15.25 -8.48
N GLY A 217 -2.70 16.03 -7.43
CA GLY A 217 -1.69 16.62 -6.56
C GLY A 217 -0.92 15.60 -5.70
N TYR A 218 -1.65 14.73 -5.01
CA TYR A 218 -1.07 13.70 -4.11
C TYR A 218 -1.68 12.31 -4.35
N ALA A 219 -2.74 12.24 -5.13
CA ALA A 219 -3.41 11.04 -5.59
C ALA A 219 -4.22 11.38 -6.85
N THR A 220 -4.56 10.39 -7.65
CA THR A 220 -5.44 10.57 -8.80
C THR A 220 -6.91 10.50 -8.36
N SER A 221 -7.68 11.52 -8.71
CA SER A 221 -9.12 11.54 -8.49
C SER A 221 -9.91 11.60 -9.80
N LEU A 222 -11.11 11.02 -9.77
CA LEU A 222 -12.08 11.12 -10.86
C LEU A 222 -13.29 11.89 -10.40
N ARG A 223 -13.92 12.68 -11.28
CA ARG A 223 -15.06 13.51 -10.93
C ARG A 223 -16.05 13.68 -12.09
N SER A 224 -17.34 13.63 -11.79
CA SER A 224 -18.42 14.03 -12.70
C SER A 224 -19.67 14.39 -11.89
N LYS A 225 -20.42 15.42 -12.32
CA LYS A 225 -21.78 15.75 -11.85
C LYS A 225 -22.00 15.71 -10.33
N GLY A 226 -21.06 16.25 -9.56
CA GLY A 226 -21.20 16.33 -8.09
C GLY A 226 -20.74 15.08 -7.33
N PHE A 227 -20.27 14.03 -8.01
CA PHE A 227 -19.61 12.89 -7.41
C PHE A 227 -18.11 12.92 -7.74
N ALA A 228 -17.28 12.64 -6.75
CA ALA A 228 -15.84 12.50 -6.89
C ALA A 228 -15.34 11.28 -6.11
N VAL A 229 -14.31 10.63 -6.63
CA VAL A 229 -13.60 9.54 -5.96
C VAL A 229 -12.10 9.78 -6.06
N GLY A 230 -11.38 9.67 -4.94
CA GLY A 230 -9.93 9.83 -4.84
C GLY A 230 -9.17 8.52 -4.70
N THR A 231 -7.85 8.60 -4.87
CA THR A 231 -6.89 7.49 -4.64
C THR A 231 -7.23 6.25 -5.47
N VAL A 232 -7.54 6.46 -6.76
CA VAL A 232 -7.99 5.37 -7.64
C VAL A 232 -6.85 4.56 -8.24
N GLU A 233 -5.63 5.09 -8.24
CA GLU A 233 -4.44 4.57 -8.91
C GLU A 233 -4.07 3.15 -8.47
N HIS A 234 -4.11 2.83 -7.18
CA HIS A 234 -3.72 1.50 -6.68
C HIS A 234 -4.68 0.41 -7.19
N LEU A 235 -5.99 0.65 -7.09
CA LEU A 235 -6.99 -0.27 -7.62
C LEU A 235 -6.87 -0.39 -9.15
N LEU A 236 -6.73 0.73 -9.86
CA LEU A 236 -6.58 0.72 -11.32
C LEU A 236 -5.33 -0.02 -11.77
N ALA A 237 -4.22 0.06 -11.03
CA ALA A 237 -3.00 -0.71 -11.33
C ALA A 237 -3.25 -2.22 -11.25
N VAL A 238 -4.05 -2.67 -10.28
CA VAL A 238 -4.45 -4.08 -10.17
C VAL A 238 -5.35 -4.47 -11.34
N LEU A 239 -6.41 -3.70 -11.61
CA LEU A 239 -7.34 -3.99 -12.71
C LEU A 239 -6.59 -4.05 -14.05
N HIS A 240 -5.66 -3.12 -14.30
CA HIS A 240 -4.79 -3.13 -15.46
C HIS A 240 -3.96 -4.43 -15.55
N SER A 241 -3.29 -4.78 -14.45
CA SER A 241 -2.36 -5.91 -14.44
C SER A 241 -3.05 -7.27 -14.56
N TYR A 242 -4.30 -7.36 -14.11
CA TYR A 242 -5.15 -8.54 -14.27
C TYR A 242 -5.90 -8.57 -15.60
N GLY A 243 -5.89 -7.44 -16.34
CA GLY A 243 -6.61 -7.28 -17.61
C GLY A 243 -8.13 -7.20 -17.45
N ILE A 244 -8.62 -6.75 -16.26
CA ILE A 244 -10.05 -6.59 -16.01
C ILE A 244 -10.54 -5.31 -16.67
N THR A 245 -11.43 -5.43 -17.66
CA THR A 245 -11.88 -4.35 -18.51
C THR A 245 -13.30 -3.87 -18.22
N ASN A 246 -14.12 -4.65 -17.52
CA ASN A 246 -15.52 -4.35 -17.24
C ASN A 246 -15.83 -4.56 -15.75
N LEU A 247 -16.01 -3.47 -14.99
CA LEU A 247 -16.26 -3.54 -13.56
C LEU A 247 -16.97 -2.29 -13.05
N LEU A 248 -17.96 -2.47 -12.16
CA LEU A 248 -18.52 -1.40 -11.35
C LEU A 248 -17.83 -1.36 -9.99
N VAL A 249 -17.29 -0.21 -9.65
CA VAL A 249 -16.65 0.07 -8.35
C VAL A 249 -17.56 1.01 -7.58
N LYS A 250 -18.19 0.50 -6.49
CA LYS A 250 -18.96 1.33 -5.57
C LYS A 250 -18.12 1.69 -4.36
N VAL A 251 -17.98 2.99 -4.10
CA VAL A 251 -17.14 3.51 -3.00
C VAL A 251 -17.61 4.88 -2.55
N GLN A 252 -17.40 5.23 -1.29
CA GLN A 252 -17.72 6.54 -0.73
C GLN A 252 -16.52 7.46 -0.73
N GLY A 253 -16.41 8.33 -1.73
CA GLY A 253 -15.47 9.46 -1.77
C GLY A 253 -14.00 9.10 -2.04
N GLU A 254 -13.47 8.02 -1.49
CA GLU A 254 -12.07 7.62 -1.64
C GLU A 254 -11.92 6.10 -1.64
N VAL A 255 -11.10 5.57 -2.54
CA VAL A 255 -10.71 4.14 -2.51
C VAL A 255 -9.85 3.90 -1.25
N PRO A 256 -10.16 2.88 -0.43
CA PRO A 256 -9.38 2.61 0.77
C PRO A 256 -7.93 2.30 0.45
N ILE A 257 -7.02 2.81 1.28
CA ILE A 257 -5.57 2.68 1.04
C ILE A 257 -5.02 1.29 1.41
N MET A 258 -5.77 0.51 2.17
CA MET A 258 -5.36 -0.79 2.71
C MET A 258 -4.07 -0.66 3.55
N ASP A 259 -3.07 -1.49 3.28
CA ASP A 259 -1.73 -1.42 3.89
C ASP A 259 -0.77 -0.45 3.18
N GLY A 260 -1.30 0.37 2.26
CA GLY A 260 -0.50 1.27 1.42
C GLY A 260 0.02 0.65 0.13
N SER A 261 -0.19 -0.64 -0.06
CA SER A 261 0.17 -1.40 -1.27
C SER A 261 -1.07 -1.82 -2.06
N ALA A 262 -0.89 -2.64 -3.10
CA ALA A 262 -2.00 -3.18 -3.90
C ALA A 262 -2.29 -4.66 -3.61
N LEU A 263 -1.65 -5.27 -2.60
CA LEU A 263 -1.76 -6.71 -2.34
C LEU A 263 -3.18 -7.17 -1.97
N GLU A 264 -3.87 -6.44 -1.09
CA GLU A 264 -5.21 -6.84 -0.66
C GLU A 264 -6.23 -6.78 -1.81
N PHE A 265 -6.07 -5.84 -2.74
CA PHE A 265 -6.88 -5.83 -3.97
C PHE A 265 -6.58 -7.04 -4.86
N CYS A 266 -5.31 -7.44 -4.98
CA CYS A 266 -4.94 -8.65 -5.71
C CYS A 266 -5.58 -9.89 -5.09
N GLN A 267 -5.51 -10.04 -3.76
CA GLN A 267 -6.13 -11.16 -3.03
C GLN A 267 -7.64 -11.21 -3.25
N ALA A 268 -8.32 -10.07 -3.13
CA ALA A 268 -9.76 -9.99 -3.34
C ALA A 268 -10.18 -10.38 -4.78
N ILE A 269 -9.40 -9.99 -5.79
CA ILE A 269 -9.65 -10.37 -7.19
C ILE A 269 -9.37 -11.86 -7.42
N ASP A 270 -8.30 -12.39 -6.84
CA ASP A 270 -7.99 -13.83 -6.90
C ASP A 270 -9.13 -14.67 -6.30
N GLU A 271 -9.68 -14.25 -5.15
CA GLU A 271 -10.82 -14.90 -4.49
C GLU A 271 -12.13 -14.76 -5.29
N ALA A 272 -12.34 -13.62 -5.94
CA ALA A 272 -13.50 -13.40 -6.79
C ALA A 272 -13.46 -14.27 -8.04
N GLY A 273 -12.26 -14.57 -8.54
CA GLY A 273 -12.01 -15.21 -9.81
C GLY A 273 -12.31 -14.30 -11.00
N ILE A 274 -11.67 -14.57 -12.13
CA ILE A 274 -11.78 -13.80 -13.38
C ILE A 274 -12.53 -14.60 -14.42
N GLU A 275 -13.40 -13.92 -15.14
CA GLU A 275 -14.14 -14.46 -16.28
C GLU A 275 -13.68 -13.74 -17.58
N GLU A 276 -13.33 -14.52 -18.59
CA GLU A 276 -13.10 -14.00 -19.95
C GLU A 276 -14.44 -13.86 -20.66
N GLU A 277 -14.66 -12.72 -21.26
CA GLU A 277 -15.89 -12.40 -21.99
C GLU A 277 -15.71 -12.63 -23.49
N ASP A 278 -16.81 -12.93 -24.19
CA ASP A 278 -16.77 -13.13 -25.65
C ASP A 278 -16.79 -11.78 -26.39
N ALA A 279 -15.84 -10.94 -26.03
CA ALA A 279 -15.61 -9.64 -26.65
C ALA A 279 -14.12 -9.31 -26.63
N GLU A 280 -13.67 -8.49 -27.56
CA GLU A 280 -12.29 -8.07 -27.69
C GLU A 280 -12.16 -6.55 -27.49
N LEU A 281 -11.01 -6.12 -26.97
CA LEU A 281 -10.63 -4.74 -26.80
C LEU A 281 -9.32 -4.48 -27.54
N ALA A 282 -9.30 -3.50 -28.42
CA ALA A 282 -8.08 -3.12 -29.14
C ALA A 282 -7.04 -2.54 -28.19
N GLU A 283 -5.78 -2.94 -28.37
CA GLU A 283 -4.65 -2.37 -27.64
C GLU A 283 -4.20 -1.04 -28.26
N ILE A 284 -3.70 -0.15 -27.42
CA ILE A 284 -2.99 1.06 -27.86
C ILE A 284 -1.53 0.66 -28.13
N VAL A 285 -1.09 0.78 -29.37
CA VAL A 285 0.31 0.51 -29.76
C VAL A 285 1.00 1.84 -30.03
N ILE A 286 2.01 2.14 -29.25
CA ILE A 286 2.79 3.38 -29.40
C ILE A 286 3.56 3.33 -30.72
N ASP A 287 3.35 4.34 -31.57
CA ASP A 287 3.89 4.44 -32.94
C ASP A 287 5.24 5.16 -33.01
N LYS A 288 5.49 6.08 -32.10
CA LYS A 288 6.71 6.89 -32.01
C LYS A 288 6.92 7.37 -30.56
N PRO A 289 8.09 7.92 -30.23
CA PRO A 289 8.32 8.48 -28.90
C PRO A 289 7.42 9.68 -28.59
N TYR A 290 6.85 9.69 -27.38
CA TYR A 290 6.16 10.82 -26.77
C TYR A 290 6.79 11.13 -25.42
N GLN A 291 6.97 12.41 -25.10
CA GLN A 291 7.64 12.84 -23.87
C GLN A 291 7.01 14.09 -23.31
N VAL A 292 7.00 14.18 -21.98
CA VAL A 292 6.69 15.38 -21.20
C VAL A 292 7.87 15.63 -20.26
N ASP A 293 8.33 16.88 -20.24
CA ASP A 293 9.38 17.37 -19.36
C ASP A 293 8.78 18.47 -18.47
N ALA A 294 8.97 18.39 -17.17
CA ALA A 294 8.57 19.41 -16.23
C ALA A 294 9.74 20.36 -15.88
N LYS A 295 9.42 21.52 -15.34
CA LYS A 295 10.41 22.59 -15.06
C LYS A 295 11.43 22.22 -13.97
N GLY A 296 11.09 21.26 -13.12
CA GLY A 296 11.95 20.77 -12.02
C GLY A 296 12.96 19.70 -12.43
N GLY A 297 12.94 19.26 -13.70
CA GLY A 297 13.80 18.18 -14.20
C GLY A 297 13.13 16.80 -14.17
N GLU A 298 11.85 16.76 -13.80
CA GLU A 298 11.01 15.57 -13.93
C GLU A 298 10.75 15.32 -15.42
N SER A 299 10.72 14.06 -15.81
CA SER A 299 10.41 13.69 -17.19
C SER A 299 9.75 12.31 -17.27
N ILE A 300 8.80 12.19 -18.18
CA ILE A 300 8.20 10.90 -18.53
C ILE A 300 8.15 10.78 -20.05
N ARG A 301 8.61 9.63 -20.54
CA ARG A 301 8.68 9.30 -21.95
C ARG A 301 8.12 7.91 -22.19
N ILE A 302 7.42 7.73 -23.28
CA ILE A 302 6.99 6.43 -23.79
C ILE A 302 7.50 6.25 -25.22
N GLU A 303 7.99 5.06 -25.54
CA GLU A 303 8.52 4.67 -26.84
C GLU A 303 7.88 3.39 -27.35
N PRO A 304 7.92 3.13 -28.68
CA PRO A 304 7.46 1.89 -29.24
C PRO A 304 8.15 0.67 -28.61
N ALA A 305 7.36 -0.34 -28.22
CA ALA A 305 7.85 -1.62 -27.71
C ALA A 305 6.81 -2.72 -27.99
N GLU A 306 7.26 -3.97 -27.98
CA GLU A 306 6.42 -5.15 -28.21
C GLU A 306 5.48 -5.47 -27.03
N ALA A 307 5.86 -5.05 -25.82
CA ALA A 307 5.10 -5.22 -24.59
C ALA A 307 5.22 -3.98 -23.71
N LEU A 308 4.35 -3.87 -22.70
CA LEU A 308 4.43 -2.82 -21.71
C LEU A 308 5.62 -3.06 -20.77
N SER A 309 6.47 -2.04 -20.62
CA SER A 309 7.47 -1.98 -19.57
C SER A 309 7.55 -0.59 -18.97
N VAL A 310 7.91 -0.51 -17.69
CA VAL A 310 8.03 0.76 -16.97
C VAL A 310 9.35 0.78 -16.22
N ARG A 311 10.19 1.76 -16.54
CA ARG A 311 11.42 2.07 -15.82
C ARG A 311 11.24 3.35 -15.04
N TYR A 312 11.40 3.31 -13.72
CA TYR A 312 11.34 4.47 -12.87
C TYR A 312 12.69 4.77 -12.23
N ILE A 313 13.09 6.03 -12.30
CA ILE A 313 14.37 6.54 -11.78
C ILE A 313 14.06 7.66 -10.80
N MET A 314 14.52 7.53 -9.56
CA MET A 314 14.34 8.54 -8.54
C MET A 314 15.63 8.84 -7.79
N ARG A 315 15.74 10.07 -7.31
CA ARG A 315 16.84 10.49 -6.47
C ARG A 315 16.34 11.47 -5.42
N TYR A 316 16.29 11.02 -4.20
CA TYR A 316 16.01 11.83 -3.03
C TYR A 316 17.24 11.92 -2.13
N PRO A 317 17.30 12.86 -1.17
CA PRO A 317 18.27 12.80 -0.08
C PRO A 317 18.18 11.46 0.68
N ALA A 318 19.21 11.14 1.47
CA ALA A 318 19.11 10.07 2.44
C ALA A 318 17.89 10.33 3.36
N PRO A 319 17.23 9.28 3.86
CA PRO A 319 17.55 7.84 3.75
C PRO A 319 17.04 7.15 2.47
N VAL A 320 16.26 7.84 1.63
CA VAL A 320 15.70 7.26 0.39
C VAL A 320 16.79 6.99 -0.65
N GLY A 321 17.66 7.97 -0.89
CA GLY A 321 18.78 7.87 -1.82
C GLY A 321 18.35 7.82 -3.29
N ALA A 322 19.21 7.20 -4.10
CA ALA A 322 18.93 6.93 -5.51
C ALA A 322 18.36 5.52 -5.65
N GLN A 323 17.20 5.41 -6.30
CA GLN A 323 16.56 4.14 -6.59
C GLN A 323 16.16 4.08 -8.06
N GLU A 324 16.24 2.90 -8.61
CA GLU A 324 15.81 2.60 -9.97
C GLU A 324 15.24 1.19 -10.03
N TYR A 325 14.17 1.03 -10.81
CA TYR A 325 13.62 -0.28 -11.11
C TYR A 325 13.02 -0.29 -12.52
N THR A 326 13.16 -1.43 -13.21
CA THR A 326 12.51 -1.68 -14.49
C THR A 326 11.59 -2.88 -14.33
N TYR A 327 10.30 -2.65 -14.54
CA TYR A 327 9.25 -3.66 -14.52
C TYR A 327 8.85 -4.01 -15.95
N HIS A 328 8.79 -5.30 -16.24
CA HIS A 328 8.25 -5.84 -17.50
C HIS A 328 6.91 -6.50 -17.21
N HIS A 329 5.86 -5.99 -17.82
CA HIS A 329 4.51 -6.50 -17.59
C HIS A 329 4.31 -7.85 -18.29
N HIS A 330 4.12 -8.89 -17.49
CA HIS A 330 3.82 -10.25 -17.95
C HIS A 330 2.54 -10.81 -17.28
N GLY A 331 1.58 -9.92 -16.95
CA GLY A 331 0.31 -10.28 -16.33
C GLY A 331 0.34 -10.24 -14.79
N ALA A 332 -0.74 -10.75 -14.19
CA ALA A 332 -1.02 -10.62 -12.76
C ALA A 332 0.07 -11.18 -11.84
N GLU A 333 0.67 -12.33 -12.19
CA GLU A 333 1.65 -12.99 -11.30
C GLU A 333 2.94 -12.18 -11.15
N THR A 334 3.45 -11.58 -12.23
CA THR A 334 4.63 -10.69 -12.15
C THR A 334 4.29 -9.41 -11.39
N PHE A 335 3.09 -8.86 -11.59
CA PHE A 335 2.64 -7.70 -10.84
C PHE A 335 2.54 -8.00 -9.34
N LYS A 336 1.90 -9.11 -8.94
CA LYS A 336 1.79 -9.52 -7.55
C LYS A 336 3.13 -9.71 -6.85
N SER A 337 4.10 -10.27 -7.56
CA SER A 337 5.41 -10.56 -6.95
C SER A 337 6.37 -9.37 -6.95
N GLU A 338 6.26 -8.46 -7.90
CA GLU A 338 7.26 -7.42 -8.11
C GLU A 338 6.78 -6.00 -7.77
N ILE A 339 5.50 -5.70 -7.97
CA ILE A 339 4.97 -4.33 -7.87
C ILE A 339 3.91 -4.20 -6.78
N ALA A 340 2.91 -5.08 -6.75
CA ALA A 340 1.79 -4.98 -5.82
C ALA A 340 2.19 -4.86 -4.35
N PRO A 341 3.29 -5.48 -3.84
CA PRO A 341 3.69 -5.34 -2.45
C PRO A 341 4.31 -3.97 -2.09
N ALA A 342 4.67 -3.13 -3.08
CA ALA A 342 5.32 -1.86 -2.83
C ALA A 342 4.32 -0.84 -2.26
N ARG A 343 4.64 -0.30 -1.08
CA ARG A 343 3.77 0.60 -0.33
C ARG A 343 4.01 2.06 -0.67
N THR A 344 2.95 2.86 -0.54
CA THR A 344 3.03 4.32 -0.58
C THR A 344 3.88 4.86 0.57
N PHE A 345 4.41 6.06 0.40
CA PHE A 345 5.35 6.67 1.35
C PHE A 345 5.14 8.18 1.46
N GLY A 346 5.57 8.73 2.58
CA GLY A 346 5.54 10.16 2.82
C GLY A 346 6.64 10.61 3.77
N PHE A 347 6.98 11.90 3.68
CA PHE A 347 8.01 12.49 4.53
C PHE A 347 7.38 13.14 5.77
N LEU A 348 7.94 12.87 6.93
CA LEU A 348 7.47 13.41 8.21
C LEU A 348 7.36 14.94 8.18
N ARG A 349 8.32 15.61 7.56
CA ARG A 349 8.34 17.09 7.42
C ARG A 349 7.15 17.64 6.65
N ASP A 350 6.53 16.84 5.76
CA ASP A 350 5.40 17.27 4.92
C ASP A 350 4.04 16.97 5.56
N ILE A 351 3.97 16.09 6.58
CA ILE A 351 2.71 15.62 7.18
C ILE A 351 1.87 16.77 7.72
N ALA A 352 2.45 17.69 8.50
CA ALA A 352 1.72 18.81 9.06
C ALA A 352 1.12 19.72 7.97
N LYS A 353 1.86 19.94 6.89
CA LYS A 353 1.38 20.69 5.73
C LYS A 353 0.23 19.99 5.03
N LEU A 354 0.35 18.68 4.81
CA LEU A 354 -0.70 17.87 4.19
C LEU A 354 -1.99 17.87 5.03
N GLN A 355 -1.88 17.71 6.34
CA GLN A 355 -3.03 17.76 7.26
C GLN A 355 -3.72 19.13 7.27
N ASN A 356 -2.95 20.23 7.23
CA ASN A 356 -3.52 21.58 7.09
C ASN A 356 -4.27 21.78 5.76
N MET A 357 -3.93 21.01 4.72
CA MET A 357 -4.64 20.98 3.45
C MET A 357 -5.82 19.99 3.45
N GLY A 358 -6.13 19.33 4.57
CA GLY A 358 -7.16 18.30 4.68
C GLY A 358 -6.76 16.93 4.09
N LEU A 359 -5.47 16.71 3.86
CA LEU A 359 -4.90 15.48 3.30
C LEU A 359 -4.20 14.66 4.39
N ALA A 360 -3.92 13.38 4.10
CA ALA A 360 -3.23 12.44 4.99
C ALA A 360 -3.91 12.25 6.37
N ASN A 361 -5.19 12.55 6.50
CA ASN A 361 -5.95 12.39 7.75
C ASN A 361 -6.14 10.91 8.13
N GLY A 362 -6.10 10.01 7.15
CA GLY A 362 -6.18 8.56 7.32
C GLY A 362 -4.84 7.86 7.31
N GLY A 363 -3.74 8.61 7.24
CA GLY A 363 -2.40 8.03 7.33
C GLY A 363 -2.17 7.38 8.70
N ARG A 364 -1.79 6.11 8.71
CA ARG A 364 -1.47 5.29 9.88
C ARG A 364 -0.07 4.71 9.68
N LEU A 365 0.59 4.32 10.76
CA LEU A 365 1.90 3.66 10.63
C LEU A 365 1.81 2.31 9.91
N SER A 366 0.62 1.72 9.83
CA SER A 366 0.35 0.45 9.15
C SER A 366 0.06 0.58 7.66
N ASN A 367 -0.28 1.79 7.14
CA ASN A 367 -0.79 1.95 5.77
C ASN A 367 0.05 2.86 4.86
N PHE A 368 1.23 3.27 5.28
CA PHE A 368 2.25 3.92 4.43
C PHE A 368 3.63 3.87 5.09
N ILE A 369 4.67 4.11 4.30
CA ILE A 369 6.05 4.21 4.79
C ILE A 369 6.33 5.65 5.20
N LEU A 370 6.63 5.87 6.48
CA LEU A 370 6.98 7.18 7.01
C LEU A 370 8.50 7.35 7.05
N ILE A 371 8.97 8.46 6.46
CA ILE A 371 10.39 8.77 6.29
C ILE A 371 10.70 10.08 7.03
N ASP A 372 11.65 10.07 7.94
CA ASP A 372 12.22 11.29 8.50
C ASP A 372 13.51 11.68 7.76
N ASP A 373 14.25 12.67 8.26
CA ASP A 373 15.47 13.14 7.60
C ASP A 373 16.66 12.16 7.75
N GLU A 374 16.57 11.15 8.64
CA GLU A 374 17.66 10.23 8.95
C GLU A 374 17.32 8.77 8.58
N LYS A 375 16.06 8.35 8.74
CA LYS A 375 15.66 6.94 8.61
C LYS A 375 14.21 6.75 8.19
N ILE A 376 13.89 5.51 7.84
CA ILE A 376 12.50 5.03 7.77
C ILE A 376 12.03 4.78 9.20
N VAL A 377 10.86 5.35 9.58
CA VAL A 377 10.45 5.46 10.99
C VAL A 377 9.66 4.25 11.48
N ASN A 378 8.76 3.72 10.63
CA ASN A 378 7.69 2.83 11.08
C ASN A 378 7.79 1.38 10.59
N THR A 379 8.67 1.08 9.67
CA THR A 379 8.69 -0.26 9.05
C THR A 379 10.01 -0.52 8.33
N GLU A 380 10.32 -1.79 8.07
CA GLU A 380 11.36 -2.18 7.12
C GLU A 380 10.81 -2.18 5.69
N LEU A 381 11.68 -1.94 4.72
CA LEU A 381 11.32 -2.03 3.31
C LEU A 381 11.13 -3.49 2.89
N ARG A 382 10.06 -3.75 2.13
CA ARG A 382 9.80 -5.05 1.48
C ARG A 382 10.79 -5.33 0.34
N PHE A 383 11.28 -4.25 -0.29
CA PHE A 383 12.29 -4.32 -1.36
C PHE A 383 13.33 -3.21 -1.15
N PRO A 384 14.60 -3.41 -1.52
CA PRO A 384 15.61 -2.35 -1.45
C PRO A 384 15.26 -1.10 -2.26
N ASN A 385 14.42 -1.25 -3.29
CA ASN A 385 13.93 -0.21 -4.19
C ASN A 385 12.39 -0.07 -4.15
N GLU A 386 11.80 -0.22 -2.96
CA GLU A 386 10.34 -0.22 -2.78
C GLU A 386 9.70 1.09 -3.26
N PHE A 387 10.32 2.23 -3.03
CA PHE A 387 9.80 3.52 -3.46
C PHE A 387 9.71 3.65 -4.99
N ALA A 388 10.72 3.17 -5.71
CA ALA A 388 10.70 3.16 -7.18
C ALA A 388 9.63 2.18 -7.72
N ARG A 389 9.44 1.03 -7.07
CA ARG A 389 8.39 0.07 -7.44
C ARG A 389 6.99 0.63 -7.19
N HIS A 390 6.80 1.35 -6.09
CA HIS A 390 5.53 2.03 -5.81
C HIS A 390 5.21 3.07 -6.88
N LYS A 391 6.19 3.84 -7.32
CA LYS A 391 6.00 4.80 -8.41
C LYS A 391 5.65 4.13 -9.75
N ILE A 392 6.11 2.90 -9.98
CA ILE A 392 5.67 2.09 -11.12
C ILE A 392 4.21 1.66 -10.96
N LEU A 393 3.78 1.30 -9.74
CA LEU A 393 2.38 1.01 -9.43
C LEU A 393 1.49 2.20 -9.80
N ASP A 394 1.84 3.40 -9.35
CA ASP A 394 1.13 4.65 -9.66
C ASP A 394 1.00 4.87 -11.18
N ILE A 395 2.10 4.70 -11.93
CA ILE A 395 2.09 4.84 -13.39
C ILE A 395 1.15 3.82 -14.04
N LEU A 396 1.18 2.54 -13.62
CA LEU A 396 0.30 1.52 -14.18
C LEU A 396 -1.18 1.85 -13.97
N GLY A 397 -1.53 2.38 -12.80
CA GLY A 397 -2.88 2.81 -12.48
C GLY A 397 -3.32 4.03 -13.28
N ASP A 398 -2.49 5.07 -13.32
CA ASP A 398 -2.79 6.29 -14.07
C ASP A 398 -2.93 6.02 -15.59
N PHE A 399 -2.06 5.17 -16.14
CA PHE A 399 -2.10 4.84 -17.57
C PHE A 399 -3.31 4.01 -17.94
N TYR A 400 -3.92 3.30 -17.00
CA TYR A 400 -5.17 2.57 -17.26
C TYR A 400 -6.37 3.51 -17.53
N LEU A 401 -6.27 4.79 -17.23
CA LEU A 401 -7.24 5.83 -17.59
C LEU A 401 -7.34 6.11 -19.09
N LEU A 402 -6.50 5.50 -19.93
CA LEU A 402 -6.72 5.43 -21.39
C LEU A 402 -7.85 4.47 -21.76
N GLY A 403 -8.36 3.67 -20.81
CA GLY A 403 -9.46 2.73 -21.01
C GLY A 403 -9.12 1.51 -21.87
N LYS A 404 -7.85 1.33 -22.22
CA LYS A 404 -7.37 0.23 -23.09
C LYS A 404 -5.98 -0.23 -22.66
N PRO A 405 -5.64 -1.50 -22.85
CA PRO A 405 -4.26 -1.98 -22.70
C PRO A 405 -3.29 -1.26 -23.62
N LEU A 406 -2.05 -1.12 -23.17
CA LEU A 406 -1.01 -0.32 -23.82
C LEU A 406 0.23 -1.16 -24.11
N ARG A 407 0.80 -1.02 -25.33
CA ARG A 407 2.14 -1.53 -25.67
C ARG A 407 3.10 -0.38 -25.86
N GLY A 408 4.16 -0.35 -25.06
CA GLY A 408 5.19 0.67 -25.11
C GLY A 408 6.16 0.56 -23.94
N ALA A 409 7.33 1.16 -24.06
CA ALA A 409 8.32 1.25 -23.00
C ALA A 409 8.28 2.64 -22.37
N ILE A 410 7.89 2.71 -21.10
CA ILE A 410 7.81 3.95 -20.31
C ILE A 410 9.11 4.12 -19.54
N THR A 411 9.72 5.29 -19.64
CA THR A 411 10.80 5.74 -18.75
C THR A 411 10.38 7.00 -18.05
N ALA A 412 10.35 6.97 -16.72
CA ALA A 412 9.93 8.07 -15.86
C ALA A 412 11.06 8.44 -14.88
N ARG A 413 11.26 9.73 -14.68
CA ARG A 413 12.25 10.27 -13.74
C ARG A 413 11.57 11.27 -12.82
N MET A 414 11.55 10.99 -11.52
CA MET A 414 11.03 11.86 -10.46
C MET A 414 9.59 12.35 -10.66
N THR A 415 8.80 11.70 -11.52
CA THR A 415 7.44 12.11 -11.87
C THR A 415 6.41 11.72 -10.84
N GLY A 416 5.29 12.45 -10.82
CA GLY A 416 4.07 12.14 -10.08
C GLY A 416 2.86 12.03 -11.01
N HIS A 417 1.67 11.95 -10.42
CA HIS A 417 0.40 11.78 -11.16
C HIS A 417 0.18 12.88 -12.20
N SER A 418 0.52 14.14 -11.89
CA SER A 418 0.35 15.26 -12.81
C SER A 418 1.13 15.06 -14.12
N ASP A 419 2.37 14.56 -14.03
CA ASP A 419 3.21 14.30 -15.19
C ASP A 419 2.69 13.11 -16.00
N ASN A 420 2.24 12.06 -15.29
CA ASN A 420 1.62 10.89 -15.91
C ASN A 420 0.40 11.32 -16.72
N ILE A 421 -0.51 12.08 -16.13
CA ILE A 421 -1.73 12.55 -16.78
C ILE A 421 -1.42 13.52 -17.94
N ALA A 422 -0.39 14.35 -17.81
CA ALA A 422 0.05 15.21 -18.91
C ALA A 422 0.51 14.41 -20.14
N LEU A 423 1.26 13.30 -19.91
CA LEU A 423 1.64 12.41 -21.03
C LEU A 423 0.44 11.71 -21.64
N LEU A 424 -0.52 11.25 -20.84
CA LEU A 424 -1.77 10.65 -21.32
C LEU A 424 -2.57 11.62 -22.19
N GLY A 425 -2.67 12.90 -21.77
CA GLY A 425 -3.30 13.96 -22.57
C GLY A 425 -2.65 14.11 -23.94
N LYS A 426 -1.31 14.11 -23.97
CA LYS A 426 -0.53 14.20 -25.21
C LYS A 426 -0.74 12.98 -26.12
N LEU A 427 -0.78 11.77 -25.54
CA LEU A 427 -1.08 10.53 -26.28
C LEU A 427 -2.48 10.57 -26.90
N ARG A 428 -3.48 10.95 -26.09
CA ARG A 428 -4.87 11.06 -26.55
C ARG A 428 -5.00 11.99 -27.77
N GLU A 429 -4.43 13.19 -27.68
CA GLU A 429 -4.48 14.15 -28.78
C GLU A 429 -3.76 13.64 -30.05
N ALA A 430 -2.56 13.11 -29.88
CA ALA A 430 -1.73 12.68 -30.99
C ALA A 430 -2.26 11.42 -31.71
N MET A 431 -2.82 10.49 -30.96
CA MET A 431 -3.30 9.19 -31.45
C MET A 431 -4.82 9.16 -31.69
N LYS A 432 -5.54 10.23 -31.33
CA LYS A 432 -7.01 10.36 -31.44
C LYS A 432 -7.75 9.23 -30.68
N LEU A 433 -7.30 8.99 -29.45
CA LEU A 433 -7.86 7.97 -28.56
C LEU A 433 -9.19 8.39 -27.94
#